data_df2109b9aad1c7ddff319717b7bceb4e
#
_entry.id   df2109b9aad1c7ddff319717b7bceb4e
#
_cell.length_a   1.000
_cell.length_b   1.000
_cell.length_c   1.000
_cell.angle_alpha   90.00
_cell.angle_beta   90.00
_cell.angle_gamma   90.00
#
_symmetry.space_group_name_H-M   'P 1'
#
loop_
_entity.id
_entity.type
_entity.pdbx_description
1 polymer ?
#
loop_
_entity_poly.entity_id
_entity_poly.type
_entity_poly.pdbx_seq_one_letter_code
_entity_poly.pdbx_strand_id
1 'polypeptide(L)'
;MKKLFIILSICLCSLAQAKSPVVKTGIEVLRERGFEGLVGRKVGLVTNPSGVDSNLNSTVDILYNAPGVELVALYGPEHGVRGDVYAGDKINDSVDPATGLPVFSIYGATRKPTQEMLEGVDVMVYDIQDVGVRSYTFISSLGLVMEACAEKGIEVMVLDRPNPLGGHKIEGCYVEPGFYSFVSQYKIPYVYGLTVGELAVMINEEKMNRGQKGDQEPACCKLTVVPMEGWTRDMVYEDTGLPWVLPSPNIPFKDSPMYYASSGVCGELYGFLNIGVGYTLPFQVFGALWLDPDKLQEKLASYDMPGVSFRTIWYKPISGSLKGQLVKGLQFFFTDYQNARLTEVQFMVMQAINEIYPDKRAFEMVSGIGLFDKVCGTDQIRLEFMKDYRFDSIKEYWRKDEAAFRELSQKYYMY
;
A
#
# COMPACT_ATOMS: atom_id res chain seq x y z
N MET A 1 74.50 24.20 6.94
CA MET A 1 73.38 23.36 7.40
C MET A 1 72.09 24.16 7.13
N LYS A 2 71.43 23.86 5.99
CA LYS A 2 70.14 24.51 5.63
C LYS A 2 69.04 23.57 6.06
N LYS A 3 68.18 24.00 7.03
CA LYS A 3 67.00 23.27 7.45
C LYS A 3 65.88 23.57 6.42
N LEU A 4 65.44 22.51 5.71
CA LEU A 4 64.32 22.53 4.80
C LEU A 4 63.06 22.31 5.64
N PHE A 5 62.19 23.33 5.71
CA PHE A 5 60.81 23.21 6.29
C PHE A 5 59.88 22.74 5.19
N ILE A 6 59.41 21.49 5.32
CA ILE A 6 58.32 21.00 4.49
C ILE A 6 57.00 21.38 5.16
N ILE A 7 56.27 22.34 4.58
CA ILE A 7 54.89 22.67 4.97
C ILE A 7 53.95 21.68 4.30
N LEU A 8 53.44 20.72 5.07
CA LEU A 8 52.39 19.80 4.60
C LEU A 8 51.06 20.52 4.63
N SER A 9 50.58 21.00 3.46
CA SER A 9 49.27 21.62 3.31
C SER A 9 48.21 20.50 3.27
N ILE A 10 47.50 20.25 4.38
CA ILE A 10 46.36 19.34 4.44
C ILE A 10 45.19 20.09 3.85
N CYS A 11 44.86 19.83 2.58
CA CYS A 11 43.58 20.21 1.98
C CYS A 11 42.48 19.36 2.64
N LEU A 12 41.79 19.89 3.62
CA LEU A 12 40.49 19.36 4.06
C LEU A 12 39.47 19.63 2.93
N CYS A 13 39.30 18.68 2.04
CA CYS A 13 38.10 18.63 1.22
C CYS A 13 36.94 18.26 2.14
N SER A 14 36.22 19.25 2.67
CA SER A 14 34.88 19.07 3.20
C SER A 14 34.00 18.61 2.04
N LEU A 15 33.80 17.30 1.91
CA LEU A 15 32.71 16.75 1.13
C LEU A 15 31.41 17.32 1.73
N ALA A 16 30.93 18.39 1.16
CA ALA A 16 29.56 18.83 1.38
C ALA A 16 28.68 17.66 0.92
N GLN A 17 28.22 16.87 1.86
CA GLN A 17 27.20 15.87 1.61
C GLN A 17 25.96 16.67 1.19
N ALA A 18 25.66 16.71 -0.11
CA ALA A 18 24.44 17.31 -0.60
C ALA A 18 23.31 16.57 0.14
N LYS A 19 22.56 17.28 0.97
CA LYS A 19 21.30 16.74 1.51
C LYS A 19 20.49 16.33 0.31
N SER A 20 20.13 15.06 0.24
CA SER A 20 19.16 14.58 -0.76
C SER A 20 17.95 15.52 -0.74
N PRO A 21 17.41 15.93 -1.88
CA PRO A 21 16.24 16.77 -1.90
C PRO A 21 15.13 16.06 -1.11
N VAL A 22 14.59 16.73 -0.10
CA VAL A 22 13.44 16.22 0.65
C VAL A 22 12.22 16.40 -0.25
N VAL A 23 11.47 15.32 -0.46
CA VAL A 23 10.21 15.37 -1.19
C VAL A 23 9.20 16.18 -0.38
N LYS A 24 8.50 17.12 -1.03
CA LYS A 24 7.34 17.78 -0.45
C LYS A 24 6.08 17.04 -0.83
N THR A 25 5.28 16.67 0.15
CA THR A 25 3.98 16.04 -0.06
C THR A 25 2.93 17.01 -0.56
N GLY A 26 1.82 16.52 -1.11
CA GLY A 26 0.73 17.36 -1.61
C GLY A 26 0.21 18.38 -0.61
N ILE A 27 0.16 18.05 0.70
CA ILE A 27 -0.27 19.02 1.73
C ILE A 27 0.71 20.17 1.89
N GLU A 28 2.01 19.93 1.76
CA GLU A 28 3.02 20.98 1.83
C GLU A 28 2.94 21.92 0.64
N VAL A 29 2.79 21.35 -0.56
CA VAL A 29 2.60 22.11 -1.81
C VAL A 29 1.31 22.93 -1.75
N LEU A 30 0.22 22.35 -1.26
CA LEU A 30 -1.05 23.05 -1.09
C LEU A 30 -0.92 24.23 -0.12
N ARG A 31 -0.22 24.04 1.01
CA ARG A 31 0.05 25.09 1.98
C ARG A 31 0.88 26.23 1.39
N GLU A 32 1.93 25.93 0.63
CA GLU A 32 2.75 26.92 -0.07
C GLU A 32 1.96 27.72 -1.12
N ARG A 33 0.92 27.12 -1.72
CA ARG A 33 -0.03 27.78 -2.63
C ARG A 33 -1.17 28.49 -1.91
N GLY A 34 -1.07 28.70 -0.58
CA GLY A 34 -2.10 29.40 0.21
C GLY A 34 -3.44 28.69 0.24
N PHE A 35 -3.45 27.34 0.20
CA PHE A 35 -4.65 26.51 0.18
C PHE A 35 -5.59 26.79 -1.01
N GLU A 36 -5.01 27.04 -2.17
CA GLU A 36 -5.73 27.29 -3.41
C GLU A 36 -6.78 26.19 -3.66
N GLY A 37 -8.00 26.61 -4.01
CA GLY A 37 -9.14 25.71 -4.22
C GLY A 37 -9.88 25.30 -2.94
N LEU A 38 -9.38 25.64 -1.75
CA LEU A 38 -10.06 25.39 -0.46
C LEU A 38 -10.55 26.66 0.23
N VAL A 39 -9.92 27.82 -0.03
CA VAL A 39 -10.27 29.09 0.61
C VAL A 39 -11.72 29.45 0.30
N GLY A 40 -12.50 29.78 1.34
CA GLY A 40 -13.93 30.12 1.25
C GLY A 40 -14.87 28.94 1.03
N ARG A 41 -14.36 27.70 1.17
CA ARG A 41 -15.13 26.47 0.94
C ARG A 41 -15.19 25.62 2.21
N LYS A 42 -16.26 24.84 2.34
CA LYS A 42 -16.43 23.82 3.38
C LYS A 42 -15.77 22.51 2.95
N VAL A 43 -14.80 22.09 3.74
CA VAL A 43 -13.91 20.97 3.41
C VAL A 43 -14.22 19.74 4.26
N GLY A 44 -14.45 18.60 3.61
CA GLY A 44 -14.38 17.28 4.24
C GLY A 44 -12.97 16.69 4.04
N LEU A 45 -12.42 16.00 5.02
CA LEU A 45 -11.09 15.37 4.93
C LEU A 45 -11.17 13.87 5.17
N VAL A 46 -10.77 13.08 4.17
CA VAL A 46 -10.50 11.64 4.29
C VAL A 46 -9.02 11.47 4.63
N THR A 47 -8.73 10.95 5.82
CA THR A 47 -7.34 10.78 6.27
C THR A 47 -7.21 9.70 7.35
N ASN A 48 -5.97 9.36 7.66
CA ASN A 48 -5.56 8.52 8.77
C ASN A 48 -4.26 9.06 9.38
N PRO A 49 -3.61 8.38 10.35
CA PRO A 49 -2.36 8.88 10.97
C PRO A 49 -1.23 9.21 10.00
N SER A 50 -1.21 8.62 8.81
CA SER A 50 -0.17 8.87 7.80
C SER A 50 -0.34 10.20 7.04
N GLY A 51 -1.49 10.87 7.20
CA GLY A 51 -1.74 12.21 6.67
C GLY A 51 -0.99 13.29 7.45
N VAL A 52 0.31 13.43 7.17
CA VAL A 52 1.19 14.40 7.82
C VAL A 52 2.09 15.09 6.79
N ASP A 53 2.62 16.27 7.16
CA ASP A 53 3.71 16.93 6.43
C ASP A 53 5.09 16.35 6.83
N SER A 54 6.17 16.80 6.19
CA SER A 54 7.54 16.37 6.49
C SER A 54 8.02 16.67 7.92
N ASN A 55 7.32 17.56 8.63
CA ASN A 55 7.57 17.91 10.03
C ASN A 55 6.63 17.18 11.01
N LEU A 56 5.87 16.17 10.53
CA LEU A 56 4.90 15.39 11.31
C LEU A 56 3.68 16.19 11.80
N ASN A 57 3.39 17.35 11.21
CA ASN A 57 2.14 18.04 11.48
C ASN A 57 0.99 17.32 10.74
N SER A 58 -0.06 17.01 11.46
CA SER A 58 -1.25 16.33 10.92
C SER A 58 -1.95 17.22 9.88
N THR A 59 -2.37 16.62 8.77
CA THR A 59 -3.20 17.29 7.75
C THR A 59 -4.52 17.80 8.34
N VAL A 60 -5.07 17.10 9.35
CA VAL A 60 -6.23 17.59 10.10
C VAL A 60 -5.92 18.96 10.72
N ASP A 61 -4.81 19.04 11.46
CA ASP A 61 -4.45 20.26 12.19
C ASP A 61 -4.02 21.38 11.24
N ILE A 62 -3.34 21.03 10.13
CA ILE A 62 -2.95 22.00 9.09
C ILE A 62 -4.20 22.62 8.46
N LEU A 63 -5.18 21.83 8.03
CA LEU A 63 -6.40 22.35 7.39
C LEU A 63 -7.33 23.05 8.39
N TYR A 64 -7.45 22.55 9.62
CA TYR A 64 -8.25 23.17 10.67
C TYR A 64 -7.79 24.59 11.03
N ASN A 65 -6.47 24.82 11.00
CA ASN A 65 -5.88 26.13 11.30
C ASN A 65 -5.58 26.97 10.05
N ALA A 66 -5.93 26.47 8.85
CA ALA A 66 -5.60 27.14 7.59
C ALA A 66 -6.47 28.40 7.40
N PRO A 67 -5.88 29.58 7.11
CA PRO A 67 -6.63 30.82 6.91
C PRO A 67 -7.64 30.71 5.77
N GLY A 68 -8.91 30.95 6.08
CA GLY A 68 -10.00 30.95 5.09
C GLY A 68 -10.48 29.56 4.64
N VAL A 69 -9.97 28.48 5.21
CA VAL A 69 -10.46 27.11 5.00
C VAL A 69 -11.42 26.76 6.14
N GLU A 70 -12.58 26.23 5.82
CA GLU A 70 -13.57 25.75 6.81
C GLU A 70 -13.57 24.21 6.79
N LEU A 71 -12.75 23.55 7.62
CA LEU A 71 -12.79 22.10 7.80
C LEU A 71 -14.05 21.75 8.61
N VAL A 72 -14.97 20.97 8.02
CA VAL A 72 -16.31 20.71 8.63
C VAL A 72 -16.50 19.27 9.08
N ALA A 73 -15.79 18.31 8.48
CA ALA A 73 -15.94 16.90 8.81
C ALA A 73 -14.67 16.10 8.48
N LEU A 74 -14.46 15.01 9.22
CA LEU A 74 -13.39 14.03 9.03
C LEU A 74 -14.01 12.68 8.64
N TYR A 75 -13.33 11.94 7.78
CA TYR A 75 -13.75 10.62 7.31
C TYR A 75 -12.63 9.61 7.55
N GLY A 76 -12.86 8.68 8.47
CA GLY A 76 -11.90 7.64 8.85
C GLY A 76 -12.09 6.37 8.02
N PRO A 77 -11.10 5.94 7.20
CA PRO A 77 -11.08 4.60 6.63
C PRO A 77 -10.74 3.58 7.71
N GLU A 78 -10.34 2.37 7.31
CA GLU A 78 -9.83 1.36 8.23
C GLU A 78 -8.78 1.96 9.17
N HIS A 79 -8.84 1.62 10.46
CA HIS A 79 -8.01 2.15 11.57
C HIS A 79 -8.37 3.56 12.05
N GLY A 80 -9.34 4.26 11.44
CA GLY A 80 -9.80 5.58 11.90
C GLY A 80 -8.85 6.73 11.57
N VAL A 81 -9.30 7.96 11.86
CA VAL A 81 -8.55 9.19 11.54
C VAL A 81 -7.29 9.33 12.41
N ARG A 82 -7.34 8.92 13.67
CA ARG A 82 -6.21 9.04 14.63
C ARG A 82 -5.46 7.71 14.87
N GLY A 83 -5.88 6.59 14.23
CA GLY A 83 -5.20 5.29 14.31
C GLY A 83 -5.46 4.51 15.59
N ASP A 84 -6.54 4.80 16.27
CA ASP A 84 -6.91 4.23 17.57
C ASP A 84 -7.75 2.94 17.46
N VAL A 85 -7.94 2.41 16.24
CA VAL A 85 -8.79 1.24 15.97
C VAL A 85 -7.97 0.09 15.34
N TYR A 86 -8.16 -1.13 15.86
CA TYR A 86 -7.52 -2.34 15.32
C TYR A 86 -8.08 -2.72 13.96
N ALA A 87 -7.31 -3.49 13.19
CA ALA A 87 -7.74 -4.04 11.90
C ALA A 87 -9.01 -4.89 12.07
N GLY A 88 -10.04 -4.60 11.25
CA GLY A 88 -11.31 -5.33 11.26
C GLY A 88 -12.30 -4.93 12.35
N ASP A 89 -11.93 -4.05 13.28
CA ASP A 89 -12.85 -3.53 14.29
C ASP A 89 -13.87 -2.57 13.68
N LYS A 90 -15.07 -2.53 14.27
CA LYS A 90 -16.11 -1.58 13.87
C LYS A 90 -15.74 -0.19 14.35
N ILE A 91 -15.66 0.75 13.42
CA ILE A 91 -15.50 2.17 13.69
C ILE A 91 -16.89 2.78 13.68
N ASN A 92 -17.29 3.40 14.79
CA ASN A 92 -18.52 4.18 14.87
C ASN A 92 -18.22 5.66 14.62
N ASP A 93 -19.24 6.41 14.21
CA ASP A 93 -19.16 7.85 14.15
C ASP A 93 -18.84 8.43 15.53
N SER A 94 -18.00 9.45 15.54
CA SER A 94 -17.46 10.05 16.77
C SER A 94 -17.21 11.54 16.56
N VAL A 95 -16.59 12.17 17.55
CA VAL A 95 -16.11 13.56 17.48
C VAL A 95 -14.61 13.56 17.73
N ASP A 96 -13.85 14.22 16.86
CA ASP A 96 -12.41 14.38 17.05
C ASP A 96 -12.14 15.24 18.28
N PRO A 97 -11.41 14.71 19.29
CA PRO A 97 -11.23 15.43 20.57
C PRO A 97 -10.39 16.70 20.45
N ALA A 98 -9.59 16.83 19.41
CA ALA A 98 -8.71 18.00 19.23
C ALA A 98 -9.42 19.16 18.53
N THR A 99 -10.31 18.87 17.57
CA THR A 99 -10.96 19.89 16.75
C THR A 99 -12.46 20.07 17.07
N GLY A 100 -13.08 19.09 17.71
CA GLY A 100 -14.54 19.06 17.93
C GLY A 100 -15.34 18.73 16.69
N LEU A 101 -14.69 18.34 15.59
CA LEU A 101 -15.36 18.03 14.32
C LEU A 101 -15.97 16.62 14.34
N PRO A 102 -17.10 16.40 13.62
CA PRO A 102 -17.64 15.06 13.42
C PRO A 102 -16.67 14.19 12.64
N VAL A 103 -16.52 12.93 13.08
CA VAL A 103 -15.73 11.89 12.43
C VAL A 103 -16.68 10.81 11.95
N PHE A 104 -16.81 10.65 10.65
CA PHE A 104 -17.60 9.60 10.02
C PHE A 104 -16.74 8.40 9.69
N SER A 105 -17.23 7.20 10.00
CA SER A 105 -16.58 5.96 9.59
C SER A 105 -16.95 5.59 8.15
N ILE A 106 -15.94 5.40 7.32
CA ILE A 106 -16.08 4.85 5.95
C ILE A 106 -15.44 3.45 5.86
N TYR A 107 -15.54 2.68 6.95
CA TYR A 107 -15.09 1.29 7.02
C TYR A 107 -16.08 0.42 7.81
N GLY A 108 -16.20 -0.83 7.43
CA GLY A 108 -17.11 -1.79 8.07
C GLY A 108 -18.49 -1.83 7.41
N ALA A 109 -19.53 -1.40 8.10
CA ALA A 109 -20.91 -1.42 7.59
C ALA A 109 -21.11 -0.43 6.43
N THR A 110 -20.49 0.76 6.53
CA THR A 110 -20.54 1.82 5.53
C THR A 110 -19.15 2.04 4.96
N ARG A 111 -18.92 1.66 3.71
CA ARG A 111 -17.63 1.86 3.01
C ARG A 111 -17.63 3.05 2.07
N LYS A 112 -18.79 3.47 1.61
CA LYS A 112 -19.04 4.63 0.77
C LYS A 112 -19.75 5.69 1.61
N PRO A 113 -19.26 6.95 1.66
CA PRO A 113 -19.95 8.01 2.36
C PRO A 113 -21.42 8.11 1.91
N THR A 114 -22.34 8.23 2.87
CA THR A 114 -23.75 8.46 2.56
C THR A 114 -23.99 9.91 2.18
N GLN A 115 -25.17 10.22 1.60
CA GLN A 115 -25.52 11.58 1.24
C GLN A 115 -25.61 12.51 2.46
N GLU A 116 -26.03 11.97 3.61
CA GLU A 116 -26.10 12.69 4.88
C GLU A 116 -24.70 13.02 5.42
N MET A 117 -23.75 12.08 5.33
CA MET A 117 -22.36 12.33 5.74
C MET A 117 -21.69 13.43 4.91
N LEU A 118 -22.12 13.63 3.68
CA LEU A 118 -21.60 14.65 2.76
C LEU A 118 -22.35 15.99 2.85
N GLU A 119 -23.27 16.16 3.79
CA GLU A 119 -24.04 17.39 3.90
C GLU A 119 -23.15 18.58 4.28
N GLY A 120 -23.28 19.68 3.51
CA GLY A 120 -22.48 20.89 3.74
C GLY A 120 -21.02 20.80 3.34
N VAL A 121 -20.59 19.78 2.60
CA VAL A 121 -19.22 19.66 2.06
C VAL A 121 -19.20 20.18 0.63
N ASP A 122 -18.30 21.12 0.33
CA ASP A 122 -18.07 21.68 -1.01
C ASP A 122 -16.91 20.98 -1.73
N VAL A 123 -15.89 20.55 -0.97
CA VAL A 123 -14.70 19.85 -1.46
C VAL A 123 -14.34 18.71 -0.50
N MET A 124 -14.12 17.54 -1.05
CA MET A 124 -13.58 16.40 -0.32
C MET A 124 -12.08 16.26 -0.57
N VAL A 125 -11.28 16.49 0.45
CA VAL A 125 -9.82 16.30 0.41
C VAL A 125 -9.50 14.86 0.82
N TYR A 126 -8.55 14.24 0.12
CA TYR A 126 -8.02 12.91 0.43
C TYR A 126 -6.51 13.02 0.68
N ASP A 127 -6.04 12.54 1.84
CA ASP A 127 -4.64 12.54 2.22
C ASP A 127 -4.29 11.30 3.06
N ILE A 128 -3.83 10.23 2.40
CA ILE A 128 -3.43 8.98 3.02
C ILE A 128 -2.22 8.41 2.28
N GLN A 129 -1.21 7.90 3.02
CA GLN A 129 -0.09 7.17 2.47
C GLN A 129 -0.54 5.76 2.04
N ASP A 130 -0.53 5.50 0.75
CA ASP A 130 -0.75 4.16 0.20
C ASP A 130 0.54 3.33 0.18
N VAL A 131 0.42 2.02 -0.09
CA VAL A 131 1.55 1.08 -0.12
C VAL A 131 1.89 0.56 -1.53
N GLY A 132 1.17 0.99 -2.56
CA GLY A 132 1.43 0.61 -3.95
C GLY A 132 0.97 -0.81 -4.32
N VAL A 133 0.10 -1.43 -3.51
CA VAL A 133 -0.39 -2.80 -3.68
C VAL A 133 -1.92 -2.81 -3.71
N ARG A 134 -2.51 -3.40 -4.76
CA ARG A 134 -3.95 -3.38 -5.05
C ARG A 134 -4.84 -3.83 -3.89
N SER A 135 -4.42 -4.83 -3.13
CA SER A 135 -5.21 -5.37 -2.02
C SER A 135 -5.18 -4.51 -0.76
N TYR A 136 -4.36 -3.46 -0.72
CA TYR A 136 -4.35 -2.49 0.37
C TYR A 136 -5.48 -1.47 0.16
N THR A 137 -6.52 -1.53 0.99
CA THR A 137 -7.86 -1.06 0.65
C THR A 137 -8.08 0.46 0.65
N PHE A 138 -7.07 1.27 0.95
CA PHE A 138 -7.22 2.74 0.94
C PHE A 138 -7.50 3.30 -0.46
N ILE A 139 -6.94 2.68 -1.52
CA ILE A 139 -7.31 3.05 -2.89
C ILE A 139 -8.78 2.73 -3.21
N SER A 140 -9.31 1.67 -2.61
CA SER A 140 -10.73 1.31 -2.74
C SER A 140 -11.63 2.30 -1.99
N SER A 141 -11.19 2.75 -0.81
CA SER A 141 -11.87 3.83 -0.06
C SER A 141 -11.87 5.13 -0.85
N LEU A 142 -10.73 5.51 -1.47
CA LEU A 142 -10.65 6.68 -2.35
C LEU A 142 -11.70 6.62 -3.47
N GLY A 143 -11.78 5.51 -4.17
CA GLY A 143 -12.74 5.39 -5.27
C GLY A 143 -14.20 5.42 -4.82
N LEU A 144 -14.53 4.85 -3.67
CA LEU A 144 -15.88 4.94 -3.11
C LEU A 144 -16.22 6.37 -2.66
N VAL A 145 -15.24 7.13 -2.18
CA VAL A 145 -15.36 8.55 -1.89
C VAL A 145 -15.59 9.34 -3.19
N MET A 146 -14.78 9.10 -4.24
CA MET A 146 -14.94 9.72 -5.55
C MET A 146 -16.35 9.44 -6.13
N GLU A 147 -16.83 8.21 -5.99
CA GLU A 147 -18.17 7.81 -6.41
C GLU A 147 -19.28 8.56 -5.66
N ALA A 148 -19.17 8.65 -4.33
CA ALA A 148 -20.15 9.37 -3.50
C ALA A 148 -20.15 10.87 -3.81
N CYS A 149 -18.97 11.47 -4.01
CA CYS A 149 -18.81 12.87 -4.36
C CYS A 149 -19.37 13.18 -5.77
N ALA A 150 -19.15 12.27 -6.74
CA ALA A 150 -19.72 12.41 -8.08
C ALA A 150 -21.26 12.46 -8.06
N GLU A 151 -21.90 11.63 -7.22
CA GLU A 151 -23.37 11.61 -7.06
C GLU A 151 -23.95 12.91 -6.51
N LYS A 152 -23.16 13.64 -5.70
CA LYS A 152 -23.58 14.90 -5.07
C LYS A 152 -23.01 16.14 -5.75
N GLY A 153 -22.17 15.97 -6.77
CA GLY A 153 -21.52 17.08 -7.46
C GLY A 153 -20.40 17.76 -6.64
N ILE A 154 -19.86 17.06 -5.65
CA ILE A 154 -18.77 17.54 -4.80
C ILE A 154 -17.43 17.29 -5.52
N GLU A 155 -16.54 18.27 -5.49
CA GLU A 155 -15.16 18.14 -6.00
C GLU A 155 -14.33 17.26 -5.06
N VAL A 156 -13.47 16.42 -5.62
CA VAL A 156 -12.45 15.66 -4.87
C VAL A 156 -11.08 16.26 -5.12
N MET A 157 -10.32 16.52 -4.07
CA MET A 157 -8.95 16.97 -4.13
C MET A 157 -8.04 15.92 -3.47
N VAL A 158 -7.15 15.33 -4.26
CA VAL A 158 -6.16 14.35 -3.76
C VAL A 158 -4.84 15.07 -3.51
N LEU A 159 -4.34 14.99 -2.27
CA LEU A 159 -3.02 15.45 -1.89
C LEU A 159 -2.05 14.28 -2.10
N ASP A 160 -1.21 14.38 -3.14
CA ASP A 160 -0.43 13.23 -3.57
C ASP A 160 0.73 12.89 -2.63
N ARG A 161 1.07 11.59 -2.58
CA ARG A 161 2.12 11.02 -1.74
C ARG A 161 2.95 10.01 -2.53
N PRO A 162 4.24 9.79 -2.10
CA PRO A 162 5.11 8.82 -2.77
C PRO A 162 4.50 7.42 -2.82
N ASN A 163 4.65 6.74 -3.96
CA ASN A 163 4.51 5.30 -3.95
C ASN A 163 5.77 4.70 -3.29
N PRO A 164 5.64 3.98 -2.15
CA PRO A 164 6.79 3.49 -1.41
C PRO A 164 7.59 2.41 -2.17
N LEU A 165 6.97 1.80 -3.17
CA LEU A 165 7.60 0.81 -4.06
C LEU A 165 8.28 1.46 -5.29
N GLY A 166 8.26 2.79 -5.39
CA GLY A 166 8.70 3.52 -6.58
C GLY A 166 7.69 3.47 -7.72
N GLY A 167 8.02 4.12 -8.83
CA GLY A 167 7.12 4.26 -9.98
C GLY A 167 7.30 3.22 -11.09
N HIS A 168 8.25 2.29 -10.97
CA HIS A 168 8.60 1.35 -12.04
C HIS A 168 8.13 -0.09 -11.80
N LYS A 169 7.89 -0.48 -10.54
CA LYS A 169 7.42 -1.84 -10.20
C LYS A 169 5.96 -2.02 -10.62
N ILE A 170 5.75 -2.92 -11.58
CA ILE A 170 4.43 -3.35 -12.05
C ILE A 170 4.48 -4.88 -12.07
N GLU A 171 3.65 -5.53 -11.24
CA GLU A 171 3.67 -6.97 -11.08
C GLU A 171 2.26 -7.53 -10.87
N GLY A 172 1.97 -8.67 -11.49
CA GLY A 172 0.71 -9.38 -11.37
C GLY A 172 -0.30 -9.08 -12.47
N CYS A 173 -1.35 -9.91 -12.55
CA CYS A 173 -2.41 -9.78 -13.54
C CYS A 173 -3.50 -8.78 -13.12
N TYR A 174 -4.33 -8.39 -14.08
CA TYR A 174 -5.54 -7.61 -13.84
C TYR A 174 -6.58 -8.37 -13.03
N VAL A 175 -7.49 -7.61 -12.43
CA VAL A 175 -8.72 -8.18 -11.87
C VAL A 175 -9.67 -8.54 -13.03
N GLU A 176 -10.18 -9.75 -12.99
CA GLU A 176 -11.11 -10.28 -13.99
C GLU A 176 -12.57 -10.10 -13.56
N PRO A 177 -13.51 -10.10 -14.52
CA PRO A 177 -14.94 -10.10 -14.22
C PRO A 177 -15.32 -11.23 -13.25
N GLY A 178 -16.11 -10.89 -12.22
CA GLY A 178 -16.49 -11.81 -11.14
C GLY A 178 -15.60 -11.76 -9.89
N PHE A 179 -14.40 -11.17 -9.97
CA PHE A 179 -13.47 -11.07 -8.84
C PHE A 179 -13.35 -9.66 -8.26
N TYR A 180 -14.04 -8.66 -8.85
CA TYR A 180 -14.09 -7.33 -8.28
C TYR A 180 -14.64 -7.33 -6.85
N SER A 181 -13.87 -6.72 -5.95
CA SER A 181 -14.18 -6.70 -4.52
C SER A 181 -13.49 -5.51 -3.87
N PHE A 182 -13.72 -5.30 -2.57
CA PHE A 182 -13.05 -4.22 -1.85
C PHE A 182 -11.51 -4.36 -1.82
N VAL A 183 -10.98 -5.59 -1.84
CA VAL A 183 -9.53 -5.86 -1.92
C VAL A 183 -9.00 -5.90 -3.37
N SER A 184 -9.86 -5.77 -4.36
CA SER A 184 -9.52 -5.79 -5.80
C SER A 184 -10.58 -5.03 -6.59
N GLN A 185 -10.68 -3.72 -6.33
CA GLN A 185 -11.77 -2.89 -6.87
C GLN A 185 -11.55 -2.49 -8.33
N TYR A 186 -10.31 -2.42 -8.79
CA TYR A 186 -9.94 -1.88 -10.10
C TYR A 186 -9.22 -2.89 -10.97
N LYS A 187 -9.38 -2.75 -12.29
CA LYS A 187 -8.68 -3.51 -13.31
C LYS A 187 -7.22 -3.03 -13.44
N ILE A 188 -6.43 -3.27 -12.43
CA ILE A 188 -5.00 -2.93 -12.35
C ILE A 188 -4.19 -4.15 -11.89
N PRO A 189 -2.86 -4.21 -12.14
CA PRO A 189 -1.98 -5.25 -11.60
C PRO A 189 -1.96 -5.26 -10.06
N TYR A 190 -1.42 -6.31 -9.47
CA TYR A 190 -1.30 -6.42 -8.01
C TYR A 190 -0.37 -5.34 -7.43
N VAL A 191 0.79 -5.12 -8.04
CA VAL A 191 1.65 -3.93 -7.81
C VAL A 191 1.53 -3.05 -9.05
N TYR A 192 1.15 -1.78 -8.89
CA TYR A 192 0.68 -0.96 -10.01
C TYR A 192 1.58 0.25 -10.35
N GLY A 193 2.59 0.59 -9.53
CA GLY A 193 3.62 1.57 -9.86
C GLY A 193 3.15 3.02 -10.10
N LEU A 194 1.96 3.39 -9.65
CA LEU A 194 1.43 4.75 -9.67
C LEU A 194 1.40 5.34 -8.27
N THR A 195 1.49 6.67 -8.15
CA THR A 195 1.11 7.38 -6.93
C THR A 195 -0.40 7.33 -6.74
N VAL A 196 -0.90 7.67 -5.56
CA VAL A 196 -2.35 7.70 -5.30
C VAL A 196 -3.04 8.78 -6.15
N GLY A 197 -2.36 9.91 -6.42
CA GLY A 197 -2.86 10.96 -7.29
C GLY A 197 -2.94 10.52 -8.74
N GLU A 198 -1.89 9.91 -9.28
CA GLU A 198 -1.87 9.33 -10.63
C GLU A 198 -2.96 8.27 -10.80
N LEU A 199 -3.11 7.38 -9.79
CA LEU A 199 -4.15 6.36 -9.80
C LEU A 199 -5.56 6.96 -9.75
N ALA A 200 -5.79 8.01 -8.97
CA ALA A 200 -7.08 8.70 -8.90
C ALA A 200 -7.49 9.27 -10.28
N VAL A 201 -6.55 9.90 -10.99
CA VAL A 201 -6.80 10.40 -12.35
C VAL A 201 -7.14 9.25 -13.30
N MET A 202 -6.36 8.17 -13.27
CA MET A 202 -6.60 7.00 -14.09
C MET A 202 -7.99 6.38 -13.81
N ILE A 203 -8.36 6.19 -12.54
CA ILE A 203 -9.67 5.65 -12.15
C ILE A 203 -10.79 6.52 -12.71
N ASN A 204 -10.66 7.85 -12.65
CA ASN A 204 -11.66 8.80 -13.10
C ASN A 204 -11.78 8.84 -14.64
N GLU A 205 -10.66 8.91 -15.36
CA GLU A 205 -10.63 9.03 -16.82
C GLU A 205 -10.96 7.70 -17.54
N GLU A 206 -10.43 6.58 -17.04
CA GLU A 206 -10.76 5.24 -17.55
C GLU A 206 -12.13 4.73 -17.04
N LYS A 207 -12.88 5.57 -16.31
CA LYS A 207 -14.23 5.28 -15.83
C LYS A 207 -14.33 4.00 -15.02
N MET A 208 -13.35 3.76 -14.16
CA MET A 208 -13.24 2.51 -13.40
C MET A 208 -14.21 2.43 -12.22
N ASN A 209 -14.71 3.55 -11.70
CA ASN A 209 -15.74 3.57 -10.66
C ASN A 209 -17.08 3.12 -11.24
N ARG A 210 -17.74 2.15 -10.60
CA ARG A 210 -18.99 1.49 -11.03
C ARG A 210 -18.91 0.75 -12.36
N GLY A 211 -18.20 1.27 -13.38
CA GLY A 211 -18.18 0.71 -14.73
C GLY A 211 -17.73 -0.76 -14.81
N GLN A 212 -17.04 -1.24 -13.79
CA GLN A 212 -16.59 -2.64 -13.69
C GLN A 212 -17.63 -3.56 -13.03
N LYS A 213 -18.70 -3.03 -12.46
CA LYS A 213 -19.81 -3.78 -11.85
C LYS A 213 -20.98 -4.04 -12.83
N GLY A 214 -20.78 -3.77 -14.11
CA GLY A 214 -21.59 -4.25 -15.26
C GLY A 214 -22.81 -3.41 -15.60
N ASP A 215 -23.67 -3.04 -14.67
CA ASP A 215 -24.99 -2.49 -14.95
C ASP A 215 -25.18 -1.02 -14.52
N GLN A 216 -24.13 -0.37 -14.03
CA GLN A 216 -24.22 1.01 -13.55
C GLN A 216 -23.35 1.94 -14.40
N GLU A 217 -23.87 3.14 -14.71
CA GLU A 217 -23.09 4.17 -15.36
C GLU A 217 -21.84 4.53 -14.52
N PRO A 218 -20.68 4.73 -15.16
CA PRO A 218 -19.48 5.14 -14.46
C PRO A 218 -19.66 6.43 -13.67
N ALA A 219 -19.16 6.47 -12.44
CA ALA A 219 -19.18 7.66 -11.61
C ALA A 219 -17.85 8.41 -11.74
N CYS A 220 -17.86 9.53 -12.47
CA CYS A 220 -16.70 10.42 -12.62
C CYS A 220 -16.96 11.71 -11.83
N CYS A 221 -16.05 12.08 -10.94
CA CYS A 221 -16.13 13.31 -10.17
C CYS A 221 -15.28 14.43 -10.80
N LYS A 222 -15.53 15.68 -10.39
CA LYS A 222 -14.58 16.75 -10.59
C LYS A 222 -13.38 16.46 -9.69
N LEU A 223 -12.22 16.19 -10.29
CA LEU A 223 -10.99 15.76 -9.58
C LEU A 223 -9.89 16.81 -9.77
N THR A 224 -9.27 17.16 -8.66
CA THR A 224 -8.03 17.95 -8.63
C THR A 224 -6.96 17.14 -7.89
N VAL A 225 -5.76 17.03 -8.44
CA VAL A 225 -4.60 16.44 -7.75
C VAL A 225 -3.61 17.55 -7.44
N VAL A 226 -3.20 17.65 -6.18
CA VAL A 226 -2.06 18.49 -5.77
C VAL A 226 -0.82 17.62 -5.82
N PRO A 227 0.05 17.77 -6.81
CA PRO A 227 1.21 16.92 -6.97
C PRO A 227 2.26 17.20 -5.89
N MET A 228 3.12 16.23 -5.66
CA MET A 228 4.34 16.39 -4.88
C MET A 228 5.37 17.25 -5.61
N GLU A 229 6.36 17.74 -4.89
CA GLU A 229 7.57 18.30 -5.46
C GLU A 229 8.79 17.47 -5.06
N GLY A 230 9.70 17.23 -6.03
CA GLY A 230 10.97 16.56 -5.80
C GLY A 230 10.93 15.03 -5.83
N TRP A 231 9.76 14.38 -5.90
CA TRP A 231 9.67 12.94 -6.10
C TRP A 231 9.89 12.59 -7.58
N THR A 232 10.59 11.48 -7.80
CA THR A 232 10.75 10.87 -9.13
C THR A 232 10.41 9.39 -9.08
N ARG A 233 10.09 8.79 -10.21
CA ARG A 233 9.68 7.39 -10.32
C ARG A 233 10.75 6.40 -9.88
N ASP A 234 12.04 6.79 -9.89
CA ASP A 234 13.16 5.96 -9.43
C ASP A 234 13.24 5.84 -7.90
N MET A 235 12.60 6.76 -7.17
CA MET A 235 12.65 6.82 -5.71
C MET A 235 11.74 5.77 -5.08
N VAL A 236 12.29 4.94 -4.19
CA VAL A 236 11.53 4.23 -3.17
C VAL A 236 11.35 5.15 -1.95
N TYR A 237 10.53 4.75 -0.96
CA TYR A 237 10.23 5.66 0.17
C TYR A 237 11.47 6.14 0.92
N GLU A 238 12.49 5.30 1.05
CA GLU A 238 13.75 5.68 1.73
C GLU A 238 14.43 6.89 1.10
N ASP A 239 14.36 7.02 -0.23
CA ASP A 239 15.02 8.07 -0.99
C ASP A 239 14.33 9.45 -0.83
N THR A 240 13.08 9.46 -0.36
CA THR A 240 12.28 10.68 -0.23
C THR A 240 12.73 11.59 0.89
N GLY A 241 13.41 11.05 1.92
CA GLY A 241 13.76 11.77 3.14
C GLY A 241 12.56 12.03 4.08
N LEU A 242 11.35 11.58 3.75
CA LEU A 242 10.16 11.74 4.56
C LEU A 242 10.17 10.78 5.76
N PRO A 243 9.63 11.20 6.92
CA PRO A 243 9.39 10.29 8.03
C PRO A 243 8.29 9.29 7.68
N TRP A 244 8.49 8.02 8.05
CA TRP A 244 7.43 7.02 7.90
C TRP A 244 6.46 7.10 9.08
N VAL A 245 5.22 7.43 8.79
CA VAL A 245 4.11 7.25 9.74
C VAL A 245 3.28 6.08 9.25
N LEU A 246 3.12 5.06 10.08
CA LEU A 246 2.43 3.83 9.70
C LEU A 246 0.98 4.13 9.25
N PRO A 247 0.59 3.71 8.04
CA PRO A 247 -0.80 3.87 7.59
C PRO A 247 -1.73 2.82 8.21
N SER A 248 -1.16 1.72 8.71
CA SER A 248 -1.87 0.69 9.48
C SER A 248 -0.93 -0.04 10.43
N PRO A 249 -1.45 -0.70 11.50
CA PRO A 249 -0.62 -1.35 12.52
C PRO A 249 0.35 -2.41 12.00
N ASN A 250 0.02 -3.08 10.89
CA ASN A 250 0.85 -4.12 10.30
C ASN A 250 1.81 -3.60 9.20
N ILE A 251 1.84 -2.29 8.96
CA ILE A 251 2.79 -1.64 8.04
C ILE A 251 3.66 -0.63 8.84
N PRO A 252 4.43 -1.12 9.84
CA PRO A 252 5.11 -0.25 10.79
C PRO A 252 6.37 0.44 10.24
N PHE A 253 6.96 -0.08 9.17
CA PHE A 253 8.23 0.39 8.64
C PHE A 253 8.12 0.81 7.18
N LYS A 254 8.99 1.69 6.72
CA LYS A 254 9.04 2.22 5.35
C LYS A 254 9.26 1.16 4.26
N ASP A 255 9.85 0.02 4.63
CA ASP A 255 10.06 -1.16 3.77
C ASP A 255 8.95 -2.21 3.88
N SER A 256 8.03 -2.06 4.85
CA SER A 256 6.90 -3.00 5.01
C SER A 256 6.05 -3.18 3.75
N PRO A 257 5.85 -2.18 2.88
CA PRO A 257 5.16 -2.34 1.60
C PRO A 257 5.78 -3.39 0.68
N MET A 258 7.12 -3.50 0.65
CA MET A 258 7.84 -4.51 -0.14
C MET A 258 7.49 -5.93 0.34
N TYR A 259 7.50 -6.11 1.66
CA TYR A 259 7.15 -7.39 2.30
C TYR A 259 5.68 -7.73 2.17
N TYR A 260 4.79 -6.73 2.26
CA TYR A 260 3.36 -6.91 2.03
C TYR A 260 3.08 -7.40 0.61
N ALA A 261 3.71 -6.80 -0.40
CA ALA A 261 3.59 -7.25 -1.79
C ALA A 261 4.06 -8.71 -1.98
N SER A 262 5.00 -9.18 -1.14
CA SER A 262 5.68 -10.47 -1.31
C SER A 262 5.09 -11.62 -0.51
N SER A 263 4.21 -11.34 0.46
CA SER A 263 3.63 -12.39 1.32
C SER A 263 2.11 -12.22 1.52
N GLY A 264 1.55 -11.06 1.17
CA GLY A 264 0.15 -10.73 1.45
C GLY A 264 -0.85 -11.68 0.80
N VAL A 265 -0.61 -12.11 -0.44
CA VAL A 265 -1.49 -13.08 -1.13
C VAL A 265 -1.47 -14.43 -0.42
N CYS A 266 -0.29 -14.93 -0.02
CA CYS A 266 -0.15 -16.16 0.75
C CYS A 266 -0.82 -16.03 2.13
N GLY A 267 -0.80 -14.84 2.72
CA GLY A 267 -1.44 -14.54 4.00
C GLY A 267 -2.95 -14.73 4.01
N GLU A 268 -3.60 -14.68 2.86
CA GLU A 268 -5.04 -14.93 2.74
C GLU A 268 -5.42 -16.42 2.84
N LEU A 269 -4.42 -17.30 2.83
CA LEU A 269 -4.59 -18.73 3.11
C LEU A 269 -4.46 -19.00 4.61
N TYR A 270 -5.45 -18.54 5.38
CA TYR A 270 -5.46 -18.65 6.84
C TYR A 270 -5.29 -20.09 7.32
N GLY A 271 -4.27 -20.32 8.16
CA GLY A 271 -3.93 -21.64 8.69
C GLY A 271 -2.86 -22.40 7.91
N PHE A 272 -2.46 -21.90 6.73
CA PHE A 272 -1.34 -22.48 5.98
C PHE A 272 0.01 -22.00 6.55
N LEU A 273 0.30 -20.70 6.45
CA LEU A 273 1.51 -20.09 6.99
C LEU A 273 1.17 -18.87 7.85
N ASN A 274 1.99 -18.62 8.86
CA ASN A 274 2.07 -17.31 9.51
C ASN A 274 3.04 -16.43 8.73
N ILE A 275 2.58 -15.26 8.30
CA ILE A 275 3.38 -14.27 7.57
C ILE A 275 3.91 -13.15 8.48
N GLY A 276 3.99 -13.39 9.78
CA GLY A 276 4.50 -12.43 10.77
C GLY A 276 3.46 -11.51 11.38
N VAL A 277 2.21 -11.53 10.89
CA VAL A 277 1.11 -10.80 11.54
C VAL A 277 0.89 -11.39 12.94
N GLY A 278 0.84 -10.48 13.93
CA GLY A 278 0.83 -10.85 15.34
C GLY A 278 2.22 -11.02 15.97
N TYR A 279 3.28 -10.74 15.23
CA TYR A 279 4.67 -10.65 15.67
C TYR A 279 5.29 -9.33 15.23
N THR A 280 6.51 -9.04 15.66
CA THR A 280 7.22 -7.77 15.37
C THR A 280 7.71 -7.64 13.93
N LEU A 281 7.54 -8.68 13.09
CA LEU A 281 7.97 -8.74 11.70
C LEU A 281 6.79 -9.03 10.75
N PRO A 282 5.74 -8.17 10.73
CA PRO A 282 4.60 -8.41 9.88
C PRO A 282 5.04 -8.47 8.41
N PHE A 283 4.54 -9.47 7.69
CA PHE A 283 4.81 -9.77 6.28
C PHE A 283 6.25 -10.21 5.95
N GLN A 284 7.20 -10.20 6.90
CA GLN A 284 8.63 -10.45 6.66
C GLN A 284 9.05 -11.90 6.87
N VAL A 285 8.11 -12.78 7.21
CA VAL A 285 8.40 -14.18 7.53
C VAL A 285 7.41 -15.13 6.88
N PHE A 286 7.85 -16.36 6.65
CA PHE A 286 7.00 -17.50 6.32
C PHE A 286 7.22 -18.59 7.35
N GLY A 287 6.27 -18.89 8.19
CA GLY A 287 6.45 -19.81 9.30
C GLY A 287 5.25 -20.71 9.59
N ALA A 288 5.52 -21.88 10.16
CA ALA A 288 4.50 -22.79 10.66
C ALA A 288 5.02 -23.62 11.82
N LEU A 289 4.12 -24.28 12.59
CA LEU A 289 4.51 -25.14 13.70
C LEU A 289 5.23 -26.41 13.22
N TRP A 290 4.85 -26.91 12.05
CA TRP A 290 5.35 -28.16 11.44
C TRP A 290 6.59 -27.97 10.53
N LEU A 291 6.96 -26.71 10.22
CA LEU A 291 8.01 -26.40 9.26
C LEU A 291 9.41 -26.70 9.83
N ASP A 292 10.27 -27.26 9.00
CA ASP A 292 11.72 -27.34 9.19
C ASP A 292 12.37 -26.20 8.39
N PRO A 293 12.87 -25.15 9.05
CA PRO A 293 13.36 -23.97 8.35
C PRO A 293 14.65 -24.23 7.57
N ASP A 294 15.51 -25.16 8.01
CA ASP A 294 16.76 -25.45 7.34
C ASP A 294 16.51 -26.14 5.99
N LYS A 295 15.55 -27.08 5.94
CA LYS A 295 15.14 -27.72 4.68
C LYS A 295 14.52 -26.72 3.71
N LEU A 296 13.69 -25.81 4.22
CA LEU A 296 13.06 -24.81 3.36
C LEU A 296 14.10 -23.81 2.82
N GLN A 297 15.06 -23.40 3.64
CA GLN A 297 16.16 -22.51 3.20
C GLN A 297 17.03 -23.17 2.14
N GLU A 298 17.44 -24.43 2.35
CA GLU A 298 18.20 -25.20 1.38
C GLU A 298 17.46 -25.35 0.05
N LYS A 299 16.15 -25.61 0.12
CA LYS A 299 15.31 -25.74 -1.06
C LYS A 299 15.22 -24.43 -1.84
N LEU A 300 14.91 -23.31 -1.17
CA LEU A 300 14.82 -22.01 -1.82
C LEU A 300 16.17 -21.52 -2.38
N ALA A 301 17.29 -21.92 -1.77
CA ALA A 301 18.62 -21.62 -2.32
C ALA A 301 18.87 -22.27 -3.69
N SER A 302 18.11 -23.29 -4.07
CA SER A 302 18.18 -23.92 -5.39
C SER A 302 17.33 -23.22 -6.47
N TYR A 303 16.56 -22.20 -6.08
CA TYR A 303 15.69 -21.45 -7.00
C TYR A 303 16.36 -20.15 -7.46
N ASP A 304 16.06 -19.72 -8.68
CA ASP A 304 16.48 -18.42 -9.20
C ASP A 304 15.56 -17.33 -8.65
N MET A 305 16.01 -16.67 -7.58
CA MET A 305 15.30 -15.58 -6.90
C MET A 305 16.23 -14.38 -6.72
N PRO A 306 16.54 -13.63 -7.80
CA PRO A 306 17.49 -12.54 -7.75
C PRO A 306 17.05 -11.46 -6.74
N GLY A 307 18.00 -10.97 -5.96
CA GLY A 307 17.76 -9.91 -4.98
C GLY A 307 16.96 -10.32 -3.75
N VAL A 308 16.73 -11.62 -3.51
CA VAL A 308 16.04 -12.13 -2.32
C VAL A 308 16.95 -13.08 -1.55
N SER A 309 17.03 -12.91 -0.24
CA SER A 309 17.79 -13.78 0.66
C SER A 309 16.93 -14.21 1.83
N PHE A 310 17.25 -15.41 2.37
CA PHE A 310 16.50 -16.02 3.46
C PHE A 310 17.41 -16.38 4.62
N ARG A 311 16.90 -16.24 5.86
CA ARG A 311 17.51 -16.83 7.05
C ARG A 311 16.49 -17.60 7.86
N THR A 312 16.91 -18.59 8.60
CA THR A 312 16.06 -19.30 9.55
C THR A 312 15.67 -18.42 10.74
N ILE A 313 14.43 -18.59 11.23
CA ILE A 313 13.91 -17.87 12.40
C ILE A 313 13.01 -18.77 13.24
N TRP A 314 13.08 -18.59 14.54
CA TRP A 314 12.14 -19.13 15.53
C TRP A 314 11.53 -17.98 16.31
N TYR A 315 10.19 -17.96 16.42
CA TYR A 315 9.51 -16.84 17.05
C TYR A 315 8.19 -17.28 17.69
N LYS A 316 7.68 -16.47 18.60
CA LYS A 316 6.37 -16.68 19.22
C LYS A 316 5.49 -15.45 18.96
N PRO A 317 4.42 -15.55 18.17
CA PRO A 317 3.46 -14.48 18.01
C PRO A 317 2.85 -14.06 19.36
N ILE A 318 2.61 -12.76 19.51
CA ILE A 318 2.00 -12.16 20.72
C ILE A 318 0.48 -12.04 20.59
N SER A 319 -0.05 -12.20 19.36
CA SER A 319 -1.48 -12.18 19.05
C SER A 319 -1.82 -13.17 17.94
N GLY A 320 -3.12 -13.31 17.61
CA GLY A 320 -3.60 -14.20 16.56
C GLY A 320 -3.69 -15.67 16.99
N SER A 321 -4.02 -16.56 16.04
CA SER A 321 -4.26 -18.00 16.27
C SER A 321 -3.05 -18.76 16.80
N LEU A 322 -1.83 -18.30 16.51
CA LEU A 322 -0.58 -18.92 16.96
C LEU A 322 0.04 -18.23 18.17
N LYS A 323 -0.71 -17.38 18.88
CA LYS A 323 -0.23 -16.68 20.09
C LYS A 323 0.46 -17.63 21.07
N GLY A 324 1.71 -17.30 21.44
CA GLY A 324 2.53 -18.01 22.42
C GLY A 324 3.10 -19.35 21.96
N GLN A 325 2.74 -19.84 20.77
CA GLN A 325 3.27 -21.08 20.21
C GLN A 325 4.64 -20.81 19.51
N LEU A 326 5.54 -21.79 19.54
CA LEU A 326 6.82 -21.69 18.87
C LEU A 326 6.65 -21.96 17.37
N VAL A 327 6.69 -20.91 16.58
CA VAL A 327 6.67 -20.96 15.11
C VAL A 327 8.10 -21.03 14.61
N LYS A 328 8.33 -21.84 13.58
CA LYS A 328 9.61 -22.00 12.90
C LYS A 328 9.43 -21.63 11.43
N GLY A 329 10.39 -20.96 10.83
CA GLY A 329 10.27 -20.54 9.46
C GLY A 329 11.46 -19.76 8.94
N LEU A 330 11.23 -19.01 7.88
CA LEU A 330 12.24 -18.14 7.27
C LEU A 330 11.83 -16.69 7.37
N GLN A 331 12.77 -15.82 7.70
CA GLN A 331 12.70 -14.38 7.42
C GLN A 331 13.41 -14.14 6.10
N PHE A 332 12.82 -13.27 5.25
CA PHE A 332 13.41 -12.90 3.97
C PHE A 332 13.77 -11.42 3.92
N PHE A 333 14.70 -11.10 3.02
CA PHE A 333 15.28 -9.78 2.85
C PHE A 333 15.44 -9.47 1.37
N PHE A 334 15.26 -8.21 1.01
CA PHE A 334 15.60 -7.71 -0.33
C PHE A 334 17.04 -7.18 -0.30
N THR A 335 17.96 -7.88 -0.97
CA THR A 335 19.37 -7.51 -1.12
C THR A 335 19.64 -6.76 -2.42
N ASP A 336 18.76 -6.91 -3.40
CA ASP A 336 18.73 -6.14 -4.64
C ASP A 336 17.26 -5.92 -5.03
N TYR A 337 16.70 -4.81 -4.54
CA TYR A 337 15.31 -4.45 -4.75
C TYR A 337 14.96 -4.30 -6.23
N GLN A 338 15.86 -3.73 -7.04
CA GLN A 338 15.59 -3.43 -8.43
C GLN A 338 15.35 -4.71 -9.25
N ASN A 339 16.12 -5.75 -8.99
CA ASN A 339 16.02 -7.02 -9.69
C ASN A 339 15.04 -8.00 -9.05
N ALA A 340 14.63 -7.78 -7.79
CA ALA A 340 13.68 -8.66 -7.11
C ALA A 340 12.27 -8.57 -7.72
N ARG A 341 11.65 -9.73 -7.90
CA ARG A 341 10.22 -9.86 -8.25
C ARG A 341 9.45 -10.08 -6.96
N LEU A 342 8.83 -9.01 -6.46
CA LEU A 342 8.23 -9.00 -5.12
C LEU A 342 7.12 -10.05 -4.97
N THR A 343 6.18 -10.05 -5.91
CA THR A 343 4.96 -10.86 -5.82
C THR A 343 5.21 -12.35 -6.02
N GLU A 344 6.34 -12.71 -6.61
CA GLU A 344 6.68 -14.10 -6.95
C GLU A 344 7.25 -14.88 -5.77
N VAL A 345 7.82 -14.18 -4.77
CA VAL A 345 8.43 -14.79 -3.57
C VAL A 345 7.48 -15.78 -2.89
N GLN A 346 6.24 -15.39 -2.68
CA GLN A 346 5.24 -16.22 -1.99
C GLN A 346 4.89 -17.49 -2.77
N PHE A 347 4.80 -17.43 -4.09
CA PHE A 347 4.51 -18.62 -4.91
C PHE A 347 5.70 -19.58 -4.91
N MET A 348 6.94 -19.06 -4.97
CA MET A 348 8.16 -19.86 -4.86
C MET A 348 8.27 -20.55 -3.49
N VAL A 349 7.90 -19.86 -2.40
CA VAL A 349 7.83 -20.45 -1.05
C VAL A 349 6.76 -21.55 -1.00
N MET A 350 5.57 -21.32 -1.56
CA MET A 350 4.51 -22.33 -1.62
C MET A 350 4.95 -23.56 -2.43
N GLN A 351 5.65 -23.36 -3.55
CA GLN A 351 6.24 -24.45 -4.34
C GLN A 351 7.25 -25.25 -3.52
N ALA A 352 8.21 -24.58 -2.88
CA ALA A 352 9.23 -25.23 -2.07
C ALA A 352 8.63 -26.07 -0.94
N ILE A 353 7.60 -25.53 -0.28
CA ILE A 353 6.88 -26.26 0.77
C ILE A 353 6.21 -27.51 0.21
N ASN A 354 5.53 -27.41 -0.91
CA ASN A 354 4.88 -28.58 -1.53
C ASN A 354 5.89 -29.66 -1.95
N GLU A 355 7.07 -29.27 -2.45
CA GLU A 355 8.13 -30.20 -2.81
C GLU A 355 8.75 -30.92 -1.60
N ILE A 356 8.88 -30.23 -0.45
CA ILE A 356 9.41 -30.83 0.79
C ILE A 356 8.33 -31.61 1.54
N TYR A 357 7.10 -31.12 1.55
CA TYR A 357 5.96 -31.64 2.30
C TYR A 357 4.76 -31.84 1.37
N PRO A 358 4.70 -32.93 0.58
CA PRO A 358 3.61 -33.16 -0.38
C PRO A 358 2.23 -33.30 0.25
N ASP A 359 2.19 -33.55 1.57
CA ASP A 359 0.97 -33.59 2.40
C ASP A 359 0.54 -32.22 2.94
N LYS A 360 1.34 -31.15 2.73
CA LYS A 360 1.08 -29.78 3.21
C LYS A 360 0.74 -28.84 2.05
N ARG A 361 -0.26 -29.23 1.25
CA ARG A 361 -0.71 -28.44 0.11
C ARG A 361 -1.56 -27.27 0.57
N ALA A 362 -1.14 -26.06 0.20
CA ALA A 362 -1.72 -24.82 0.70
C ALA A 362 -3.25 -24.79 0.61
N PHE A 363 -3.82 -25.09 -0.55
CA PHE A 363 -5.28 -25.02 -0.79
C PHE A 363 -6.07 -26.20 -0.22
N GLU A 364 -5.42 -27.28 0.14
CA GLU A 364 -6.04 -28.44 0.78
C GLU A 364 -6.05 -28.33 2.33
N MET A 365 -5.18 -27.47 2.87
CA MET A 365 -5.05 -27.25 4.33
C MET A 365 -6.02 -26.20 4.88
N VAL A 366 -6.60 -25.37 4.00
CA VAL A 366 -7.39 -24.20 4.41
C VAL A 366 -8.84 -24.31 3.97
N SER A 367 -9.74 -23.69 4.75
CA SER A 367 -11.12 -23.44 4.35
C SER A 367 -11.27 -21.97 3.99
N GLY A 368 -11.92 -21.64 2.87
CA GLY A 368 -12.18 -20.24 2.52
C GLY A 368 -11.15 -19.62 1.59
N ILE A 369 -10.84 -20.32 0.50
CA ILE A 369 -9.93 -19.87 -0.56
C ILE A 369 -10.44 -18.66 -1.37
N GLY A 370 -11.71 -18.29 -1.21
CA GLY A 370 -12.32 -17.21 -2.01
C GLY A 370 -11.68 -15.83 -1.82
N LEU A 371 -11.03 -15.57 -0.67
CA LEU A 371 -10.32 -14.31 -0.46
C LEU A 371 -9.00 -14.30 -1.23
N PHE A 372 -8.29 -15.43 -1.28
CA PHE A 372 -7.10 -15.59 -2.12
C PHE A 372 -7.42 -15.28 -3.59
N ASP A 373 -8.49 -15.86 -4.15
CA ASP A 373 -8.91 -15.61 -5.53
C ASP A 373 -9.26 -14.13 -5.75
N LYS A 374 -9.95 -13.50 -4.81
CA LYS A 374 -10.26 -12.06 -4.88
C LYS A 374 -9.02 -11.18 -4.83
N VAL A 375 -8.04 -11.51 -4.00
CA VAL A 375 -6.78 -10.76 -3.90
C VAL A 375 -5.93 -10.96 -5.14
N CYS A 376 -5.88 -12.18 -5.71
CA CYS A 376 -5.26 -12.43 -7.01
C CYS A 376 -6.02 -11.72 -8.16
N GLY A 377 -7.31 -11.47 -7.98
CA GLY A 377 -8.18 -10.90 -9.01
C GLY A 377 -8.71 -11.93 -10.02
N THR A 378 -8.47 -13.21 -9.77
CA THR A 378 -8.86 -14.35 -10.62
C THR A 378 -8.70 -15.65 -9.83
N ASP A 379 -9.45 -16.69 -10.18
CA ASP A 379 -9.25 -18.04 -9.65
C ASP A 379 -8.24 -18.87 -10.48
N GLN A 380 -7.87 -18.39 -11.68
CA GLN A 380 -6.97 -19.12 -12.57
C GLN A 380 -5.60 -19.37 -11.96
N ILE A 381 -5.07 -18.41 -11.16
CA ILE A 381 -3.80 -18.57 -10.44
C ILE A 381 -3.87 -19.82 -9.53
N ARG A 382 -4.91 -19.93 -8.74
CA ARG A 382 -5.12 -21.10 -7.87
C ARG A 382 -5.34 -22.38 -8.66
N LEU A 383 -6.23 -22.35 -9.66
CA LEU A 383 -6.59 -23.54 -10.44
C LEU A 383 -5.40 -24.12 -11.20
N GLU A 384 -4.58 -23.27 -11.80
CA GLU A 384 -3.38 -23.72 -12.51
C GLU A 384 -2.28 -24.16 -11.52
N PHE A 385 -2.04 -23.39 -10.44
CA PHE A 385 -1.05 -23.73 -9.44
C PHE A 385 -1.34 -25.07 -8.74
N MET A 386 -2.60 -25.38 -8.45
CA MET A 386 -3.00 -26.65 -7.82
C MET A 386 -2.71 -27.89 -8.64
N LYS A 387 -2.48 -27.79 -9.97
CA LYS A 387 -2.19 -28.94 -10.81
C LYS A 387 -0.86 -29.60 -10.47
N ASP A 388 0.16 -28.80 -10.18
CA ASP A 388 1.52 -29.28 -9.92
C ASP A 388 2.27 -28.50 -8.83
N TYR A 389 1.67 -27.44 -8.30
CA TYR A 389 2.26 -26.51 -7.32
C TYR A 389 3.59 -25.90 -7.79
N ARG A 390 3.72 -25.62 -9.09
CA ARG A 390 4.91 -24.98 -9.67
C ARG A 390 4.61 -23.55 -10.09
N PHE A 391 5.52 -22.64 -9.78
CA PHE A 391 5.40 -21.24 -10.20
C PHE A 391 5.42 -21.09 -11.73
N ASP A 392 6.22 -21.90 -12.42
CA ASP A 392 6.29 -21.87 -13.89
C ASP A 392 4.91 -22.08 -14.55
N SER A 393 4.01 -22.83 -13.93
CA SER A 393 2.67 -23.10 -14.46
C SER A 393 1.75 -21.87 -14.41
N ILE A 394 2.02 -20.91 -13.53
CA ILE A 394 1.23 -19.68 -13.39
C ILE A 394 1.97 -18.43 -13.84
N LYS A 395 3.27 -18.51 -14.06
CA LYS A 395 4.15 -17.37 -14.30
C LYS A 395 3.70 -16.47 -15.43
N GLU A 396 3.40 -17.07 -16.60
CA GLU A 396 2.95 -16.32 -17.77
C GLU A 396 1.59 -15.65 -17.51
N TYR A 397 0.68 -16.38 -16.86
CA TYR A 397 -0.64 -15.85 -16.53
C TYR A 397 -0.54 -14.70 -15.50
N TRP A 398 0.30 -14.86 -14.49
CA TRP A 398 0.52 -13.82 -13.48
C TRP A 398 1.08 -12.52 -14.08
N ARG A 399 1.94 -12.64 -15.10
CA ARG A 399 2.63 -11.51 -15.75
C ARG A 399 1.90 -10.95 -16.98
N LYS A 400 0.83 -11.60 -17.45
CA LYS A 400 0.21 -11.34 -18.77
C LYS A 400 -0.16 -9.88 -19.05
N ASP A 401 -0.49 -9.12 -18.01
CA ASP A 401 -1.03 -7.76 -18.15
C ASP A 401 0.00 -6.67 -17.83
N GLU A 402 1.19 -7.01 -17.35
CA GLU A 402 2.21 -6.05 -16.90
C GLU A 402 2.63 -5.06 -18.01
N ALA A 403 2.88 -5.57 -19.21
CA ALA A 403 3.31 -4.75 -20.34
C ALA A 403 2.21 -3.79 -20.82
N ALA A 404 0.98 -4.29 -20.94
CA ALA A 404 -0.18 -3.49 -21.34
C ALA A 404 -0.51 -2.41 -20.31
N PHE A 405 -0.39 -2.73 -19.01
CA PHE A 405 -0.60 -1.74 -17.97
C PHE A 405 0.52 -0.69 -17.95
N ARG A 406 1.76 -1.09 -18.18
CA ARG A 406 2.89 -0.14 -18.27
C ARG A 406 2.67 0.88 -19.37
N GLU A 407 2.18 0.47 -20.53
CA GLU A 407 1.84 1.36 -21.65
C GLU A 407 0.66 2.27 -21.27
N LEU A 408 -0.43 1.71 -20.72
CA LEU A 408 -1.61 2.47 -20.35
C LEU A 408 -1.30 3.51 -19.27
N SER A 409 -0.56 3.13 -18.23
CA SER A 409 -0.29 3.98 -17.06
C SER A 409 0.57 5.19 -17.36
N GLN A 410 1.42 5.16 -18.41
CA GLN A 410 2.25 6.30 -18.82
C GLN A 410 1.47 7.59 -19.11
N LYS A 411 0.19 7.46 -19.53
CA LYS A 411 -0.68 8.62 -19.78
C LYS A 411 -0.95 9.45 -18.52
N TYR A 412 -0.80 8.82 -17.34
CA TYR A 412 -1.16 9.38 -16.05
C TYR A 412 0.04 9.80 -15.22
N TYR A 413 1.25 9.61 -15.73
CA TYR A 413 2.47 9.99 -15.02
C TYR A 413 2.55 11.51 -14.83
N MET A 414 2.72 11.93 -13.59
CA MET A 414 2.90 13.32 -13.18
C MET A 414 4.35 13.63 -12.84
N TYR A 415 5.21 12.59 -12.76
CA TYR A 415 6.60 12.69 -12.31
C TYR A 415 7.56 11.94 -13.22
#